data_fab976beffc916292c3d84232ea1feb9
#
_entry.id   fab976beffc916292c3d84232ea1feb9
#
_cell.length_a   1.000
_cell.length_b   1.000
_cell.length_c   1.000
_cell.angle_alpha   90.00
_cell.angle_beta   90.00
_cell.angle_gamma   90.00
#
_symmetry.space_group_name_H-M   'P 1'
#
loop_
_entity.id
_entity.type
_entity.pdbx_description
1 polymer ?
#
loop_
_entity_poly.entity_id
_entity_poly.type
_entity_poly.pdbx_seq_one_letter_code
_entity_poly.pdbx_strand_id
1 'polypeptide(L)'
;MLICTAIFCLQLFVPLLDAWFALWPLSSGRFLPWQVVSYGFLHGGMGHLFFNMLGLWMFGSELERLWGQKRYLQFLLAGVLAAAVAQLVITWLAGSRYPTVGASGGLFALLLAFGMLFPNRVIMPLFPPIPMKARTFVMVFGALELGLGLMGSSGVAHFAHLGGMVGGWLMIRYWRRQPPFGSRRR
;
A
#
# COMPACT_ATOMS: atom_id res chain seq x y z
N MET A 1 -0.74 8.57 9.59
CA MET A 1 -0.03 9.68 8.94
C MET A 1 1.03 10.29 9.84
N LEU A 2 0.70 10.82 11.03
CA LEU A 2 1.69 11.46 11.93
C LEU A 2 2.91 10.58 12.23
N ILE A 3 2.69 9.28 12.45
CA ILE A 3 3.79 8.33 12.71
C ILE A 3 4.76 8.27 11.52
N CYS A 4 4.26 8.16 10.27
CA CYS A 4 5.11 8.12 9.08
C CYS A 4 5.90 9.42 8.92
N THR A 5 5.27 10.58 9.17
CA THR A 5 5.95 11.88 9.10
C THR A 5 7.03 12.00 10.17
N ALA A 6 6.74 11.60 11.41
CA ALA A 6 7.72 11.61 12.49
C ALA A 6 8.91 10.68 12.21
N ILE A 7 8.64 9.46 11.72
CA ILE A 7 9.69 8.49 11.35
C ILE A 7 10.52 9.04 10.18
N PHE A 8 9.89 9.66 9.17
CA PHE A 8 10.62 10.28 8.07
C PHE A 8 11.53 11.42 8.54
N CYS A 9 11.07 12.26 9.46
CA CYS A 9 11.93 13.26 10.07
C CYS A 9 13.13 12.61 10.79
N LEU A 10 12.93 11.51 11.49
CA LEU A 10 14.03 10.76 12.13
C LEU A 10 14.98 10.13 11.10
N GLN A 11 14.48 9.62 9.96
CA GLN A 11 15.33 9.06 8.88
C GLN A 11 16.34 10.09 8.36
N LEU A 12 16.01 11.40 8.37
CA LEU A 12 16.92 12.46 7.92
C LEU A 12 18.16 12.61 8.82
N PHE A 13 18.06 12.21 10.09
CA PHE A 13 19.14 12.34 11.08
C PHE A 13 19.75 10.98 11.46
N VAL A 14 19.04 9.88 11.24
CA VAL A 14 19.44 8.52 11.67
C VAL A 14 19.40 7.56 10.49
N PRO A 15 20.45 7.50 9.65
CA PRO A 15 20.51 6.60 8.48
C PRO A 15 20.37 5.11 8.82
N LEU A 16 20.69 4.72 10.06
CA LEU A 16 20.53 3.33 10.53
C LEU A 16 19.09 2.85 10.56
N LEU A 17 18.09 3.74 10.56
CA LEU A 17 16.67 3.35 10.51
C LEU A 17 16.37 2.54 9.27
N ASP A 18 16.89 2.93 8.11
CA ASP A 18 16.66 2.18 6.87
C ASP A 18 17.34 0.80 6.92
N ALA A 19 18.51 0.70 7.51
CA ALA A 19 19.22 -0.57 7.63
C ALA A 19 18.44 -1.60 8.49
N TRP A 20 17.76 -1.14 9.55
CA TRP A 20 17.06 -2.00 10.49
C TRP A 20 15.58 -2.24 10.16
N PHE A 21 14.91 -1.26 9.56
CA PHE A 21 13.44 -1.25 9.43
C PHE A 21 12.91 -1.31 8.00
N ALA A 22 13.75 -1.02 6.97
CA ALA A 22 13.35 -1.24 5.58
C ALA A 22 13.20 -2.74 5.28
N LEU A 23 12.36 -3.09 4.32
CA LEU A 23 12.14 -4.48 3.89
C LEU A 23 13.29 -4.93 3.00
N TRP A 24 14.25 -5.61 3.55
CA TRP A 24 15.37 -6.19 2.83
C TRP A 24 14.98 -7.51 2.16
N PRO A 25 15.47 -7.77 0.93
CA PRO A 25 15.27 -9.06 0.28
C PRO A 25 15.84 -10.23 1.10
N LEU A 26 15.20 -11.40 1.01
CA LEU A 26 15.66 -12.61 1.72
C LEU A 26 17.11 -12.99 1.37
N SER A 27 17.51 -12.77 0.11
CA SER A 27 18.87 -13.05 -0.39
C SER A 27 19.91 -12.03 0.06
N SER A 28 19.54 -10.94 0.71
CA SER A 28 20.46 -9.88 1.11
C SER A 28 21.29 -10.21 2.37
N GLY A 29 20.85 -11.19 3.17
CA GLY A 29 21.39 -11.48 4.50
C GLY A 29 21.04 -10.44 5.57
N ARG A 30 20.18 -9.44 5.23
CA ARG A 30 19.76 -8.33 6.11
C ARG A 30 18.28 -8.37 6.46
N PHE A 31 17.56 -9.37 5.99
CA PHE A 31 16.14 -9.53 6.29
C PHE A 31 15.93 -9.85 7.77
N LEU A 32 14.99 -9.14 8.39
CA LEU A 32 14.56 -9.34 9.76
C LEU A 32 13.02 -9.42 9.80
N PRO A 33 12.42 -10.31 10.61
CA PRO A 33 10.97 -10.59 10.54
C PRO A 33 10.06 -9.35 10.72
N TRP A 34 10.43 -8.39 11.54
CA TRP A 34 9.64 -7.18 11.77
C TRP A 34 9.58 -6.24 10.56
N GLN A 35 10.52 -6.39 9.61
CA GLN A 35 10.58 -5.57 8.40
C GLN A 35 9.34 -5.73 7.52
N VAL A 36 8.60 -6.85 7.62
CA VAL A 36 7.34 -7.05 6.88
C VAL A 36 6.23 -6.08 7.29
N VAL A 37 6.41 -5.37 8.40
CA VAL A 37 5.50 -4.32 8.89
C VAL A 37 6.19 -2.97 8.94
N SER A 38 7.41 -2.91 9.49
CA SER A 38 8.09 -1.64 9.77
C SER A 38 8.42 -0.84 8.51
N TYR A 39 8.70 -1.49 7.38
CA TYR A 39 8.98 -0.83 6.11
C TYR A 39 7.86 0.12 5.66
N GLY A 40 6.62 -0.18 6.03
CA GLY A 40 5.45 0.64 5.72
C GLY A 40 5.42 2.02 6.40
N PHE A 41 6.30 2.27 7.37
CA PHE A 41 6.42 3.56 8.04
C PHE A 41 7.57 4.41 7.52
N LEU A 42 8.53 3.82 6.81
CA LEU A 42 9.68 4.49 6.22
C LEU A 42 9.35 5.05 4.83
N HIS A 43 10.04 6.10 4.40
CA HIS A 43 9.83 6.71 3.09
C HIS A 43 11.16 7.10 2.43
N GLY A 44 11.28 6.84 1.14
CA GLY A 44 12.50 7.05 0.37
C GLY A 44 12.74 8.52 -0.06
N GLY A 45 11.88 9.46 0.36
CA GLY A 45 12.04 10.89 0.05
C GLY A 45 10.75 11.68 0.30
N MET A 46 10.87 13.02 0.27
CA MET A 46 9.79 13.95 0.57
C MET A 46 8.57 13.75 -0.34
N GLY A 47 8.79 13.62 -1.65
CA GLY A 47 7.69 13.38 -2.61
C GLY A 47 6.99 12.05 -2.35
N HIS A 48 7.76 10.99 -2.04
CA HIS A 48 7.21 9.68 -1.71
C HIS A 48 6.33 9.76 -0.45
N LEU A 49 6.80 10.41 0.61
CA LEU A 49 5.99 10.66 1.81
C LEU A 49 4.72 11.45 1.48
N PHE A 50 4.87 12.58 0.76
CA PHE A 50 3.75 13.45 0.43
C PHE A 50 2.63 12.71 -0.30
N PHE A 51 2.93 11.98 -1.38
CA PHE A 51 1.92 11.25 -2.14
C PHE A 51 1.30 10.11 -1.35
N ASN A 52 2.06 9.41 -0.50
CA ASN A 52 1.50 8.41 0.40
C ASN A 52 0.52 9.02 1.41
N MET A 53 0.91 10.12 2.08
CA MET A 53 0.05 10.77 3.07
C MET A 53 -1.20 11.38 2.43
N LEU A 54 -1.05 11.99 1.25
CA LEU A 54 -2.18 12.52 0.48
C LEU A 54 -3.17 11.40 0.11
N GLY A 55 -2.69 10.28 -0.42
CA GLY A 55 -3.54 9.15 -0.78
C GLY A 55 -4.21 8.50 0.43
N LEU A 56 -3.47 8.31 1.53
CA LEU A 56 -4.03 7.82 2.79
C LEU A 56 -5.12 8.75 3.34
N TRP A 57 -4.93 10.07 3.20
CA TRP A 57 -5.95 11.04 3.60
C TRP A 57 -7.17 11.00 2.69
N MET A 58 -6.99 11.02 1.37
CA MET A 58 -8.08 11.08 0.40
C MET A 58 -8.96 9.83 0.42
N PHE A 59 -8.35 8.65 0.39
CA PHE A 59 -9.07 7.38 0.31
C PHE A 59 -9.29 6.74 1.67
N GLY A 60 -8.32 6.89 2.57
CA GLY A 60 -8.34 6.27 3.87
C GLY A 60 -9.39 6.88 4.79
N SER A 61 -9.53 8.20 4.84
CA SER A 61 -10.46 8.86 5.76
C SER A 61 -11.92 8.46 5.52
N GLU A 62 -12.31 8.24 4.27
CA GLU A 62 -13.67 7.82 3.94
C GLU A 62 -13.93 6.35 4.28
N LEU A 63 -12.95 5.49 4.01
CA LEU A 63 -13.03 4.08 4.38
C LEU A 63 -12.97 3.86 5.89
N GLU A 64 -12.20 4.67 6.61
CA GLU A 64 -12.16 4.65 8.08
C GLU A 64 -13.51 5.04 8.67
N ARG A 65 -14.17 6.09 8.15
CA ARG A 65 -15.53 6.48 8.56
C ARG A 65 -16.55 5.36 8.30
N LEU A 66 -16.39 4.62 7.21
CA LEU A 66 -17.30 3.54 6.83
C LEU A 66 -17.10 2.29 7.71
N TRP A 67 -15.86 1.92 8.01
CA TRP A 67 -15.53 0.65 8.67
C TRP A 67 -15.25 0.79 10.17
N GLY A 68 -14.95 1.99 10.62
CA GLY A 68 -14.41 2.25 11.95
C GLY A 68 -12.91 1.94 12.04
N GLN A 69 -12.23 2.56 12.98
CA GLN A 69 -10.78 2.54 13.14
C GLN A 69 -10.18 1.12 13.17
N LYS A 70 -10.78 0.21 13.94
CA LYS A 70 -10.25 -1.16 14.11
C LYS A 70 -10.16 -1.91 12.78
N ARG A 71 -11.23 -1.90 11.98
CA ARG A 71 -11.26 -2.57 10.68
C ARG A 71 -10.38 -1.88 9.66
N TYR A 72 -10.34 -0.56 9.69
CA TYR A 72 -9.46 0.22 8.85
C TYR A 72 -7.98 -0.15 9.08
N LEU A 73 -7.53 -0.23 10.33
CA LEU A 73 -6.17 -0.63 10.66
C LEU A 73 -5.88 -2.09 10.29
N GLN A 74 -6.82 -3.01 10.50
CA GLN A 74 -6.69 -4.39 10.05
C GLN A 74 -6.54 -4.48 8.52
N PHE A 75 -7.30 -3.66 7.81
CA PHE A 75 -7.25 -3.61 6.35
C PHE A 75 -5.91 -3.08 5.84
N LEU A 76 -5.43 -1.98 6.41
CA LEU A 76 -4.10 -1.43 6.11
C LEU A 76 -2.99 -2.46 6.38
N LEU A 77 -3.05 -3.12 7.53
CA LEU A 77 -2.06 -4.14 7.89
C LEU A 77 -2.09 -5.31 6.89
N ALA A 78 -3.26 -5.79 6.49
CA ALA A 78 -3.38 -6.84 5.48
C ALA A 78 -2.77 -6.41 4.13
N GLY A 79 -3.00 -5.17 3.70
CA GLY A 79 -2.39 -4.60 2.50
C GLY A 79 -0.87 -4.52 2.60
N VAL A 80 -0.34 -4.02 3.72
CA VAL A 80 1.11 -3.93 3.97
C VAL A 80 1.77 -5.30 3.98
N LEU A 81 1.18 -6.28 4.68
CA LEU A 81 1.72 -7.64 4.73
C LEU A 81 1.70 -8.33 3.38
N ALA A 82 0.61 -8.23 2.62
CA ALA A 82 0.51 -8.82 1.28
C ALA A 82 1.49 -8.16 0.31
N ALA A 83 1.69 -6.86 0.40
CA ALA A 83 2.70 -6.13 -0.35
C ALA A 83 4.13 -6.60 -0.01
N ALA A 84 4.43 -6.78 1.29
CA ALA A 84 5.72 -7.31 1.73
C ALA A 84 5.98 -8.71 1.16
N VAL A 85 5.01 -9.62 1.22
CA VAL A 85 5.12 -10.97 0.66
C VAL A 85 5.38 -10.90 -0.86
N ALA A 86 4.59 -10.14 -1.61
CA ALA A 86 4.77 -9.98 -3.04
C ALA A 86 6.17 -9.43 -3.38
N GLN A 87 6.63 -8.43 -2.64
CA GLN A 87 7.94 -7.82 -2.84
C GLN A 87 9.09 -8.80 -2.52
N LEU A 88 8.99 -9.54 -1.43
CA LEU A 88 10.00 -10.55 -1.07
C LEU A 88 10.11 -11.65 -2.13
N VAL A 89 8.98 -12.12 -2.67
CA VAL A 89 8.96 -13.11 -3.76
C VAL A 89 9.63 -12.55 -5.01
N ILE A 90 9.24 -11.34 -5.43
CA ILE A 90 9.77 -10.73 -6.66
C ILE A 90 11.26 -10.41 -6.52
N THR A 91 11.70 -9.85 -5.39
CA THR A 91 13.11 -9.54 -5.17
C THR A 91 13.97 -10.81 -5.09
N TRP A 92 13.41 -11.91 -4.57
CA TRP A 92 14.09 -13.22 -4.58
C TRP A 92 14.24 -13.76 -6.00
N LEU A 93 13.16 -13.73 -6.81
CA LEU A 93 13.18 -14.18 -8.21
C LEU A 93 14.11 -13.33 -9.09
N ALA A 94 14.13 -12.01 -8.87
CA ALA A 94 14.94 -11.07 -9.62
C ALA A 94 16.40 -10.95 -9.13
N GLY A 95 16.78 -11.63 -8.03
CA GLY A 95 18.10 -11.49 -7.43
C GLY A 95 18.42 -10.09 -6.89
N SER A 96 17.38 -9.27 -6.63
CA SER A 96 17.55 -7.91 -6.16
C SER A 96 18.15 -7.88 -4.74
N ARG A 97 18.99 -6.86 -4.48
CA ARG A 97 19.58 -6.63 -3.15
C ARG A 97 19.15 -5.29 -2.52
N TYR A 98 18.28 -4.55 -3.17
CA TYR A 98 17.82 -3.23 -2.70
C TYR A 98 16.61 -3.38 -1.78
N PRO A 99 16.60 -2.62 -0.66
CA PRO A 99 15.46 -2.64 0.26
C PRO A 99 14.27 -1.86 -0.30
N THR A 100 13.10 -2.14 0.26
CA THR A 100 11.84 -1.47 -0.07
C THR A 100 11.32 -0.72 1.15
N VAL A 101 10.75 0.46 0.94
CA VAL A 101 10.12 1.30 1.97
C VAL A 101 8.82 1.91 1.42
N GLY A 102 7.88 2.22 2.30
CA GLY A 102 6.68 2.99 1.98
C GLY A 102 5.36 2.38 2.44
N ALA A 103 4.42 3.24 2.80
CA ALA A 103 3.05 2.88 3.15
C ALA A 103 2.20 2.49 1.92
N SER A 104 2.77 2.58 0.72
CA SER A 104 2.04 2.46 -0.55
C SER A 104 1.36 1.10 -0.74
N GLY A 105 1.90 0.00 -0.20
CA GLY A 105 1.22 -1.29 -0.23
C GLY A 105 -0.17 -1.24 0.43
N GLY A 106 -0.27 -0.62 1.62
CA GLY A 106 -1.54 -0.35 2.29
C GLY A 106 -2.41 0.65 1.52
N LEU A 107 -1.81 1.69 0.94
CA LEU A 107 -2.52 2.66 0.12
C LEU A 107 -3.14 2.02 -1.13
N PHE A 108 -2.43 1.18 -1.85
CA PHE A 108 -2.99 0.47 -3.03
C PHE A 108 -4.09 -0.51 -2.65
N ALA A 109 -4.04 -1.12 -1.46
CA ALA A 109 -5.17 -1.86 -0.90
C ALA A 109 -6.40 -0.96 -0.71
N LEU A 110 -6.23 0.24 -0.14
CA LEU A 110 -7.32 1.23 0.03
C LEU A 110 -7.86 1.72 -1.31
N LEU A 111 -6.99 1.98 -2.29
CA LEU A 111 -7.41 2.36 -3.66
C LEU A 111 -8.33 1.30 -4.26
N LEU A 112 -7.95 0.03 -4.18
CA LEU A 112 -8.79 -1.06 -4.65
C LEU A 112 -10.14 -1.09 -3.91
N ALA A 113 -10.12 -1.01 -2.58
CA ALA A 113 -11.32 -1.00 -1.77
C ALA A 113 -12.25 0.16 -2.15
N PHE A 114 -11.69 1.34 -2.34
CA PHE A 114 -12.44 2.53 -2.76
C PHE A 114 -13.10 2.33 -4.13
N GLY A 115 -12.38 1.81 -5.11
CA GLY A 115 -12.93 1.48 -6.43
C GLY A 115 -14.01 0.41 -6.41
N MET A 116 -13.91 -0.57 -5.48
CA MET A 116 -14.92 -1.62 -5.31
C MET A 116 -16.18 -1.16 -4.58
N LEU A 117 -16.06 -0.24 -3.61
CA LEU A 117 -17.17 0.24 -2.78
C LEU A 117 -17.85 1.47 -3.38
N PHE A 118 -17.12 2.32 -4.06
CA PHE A 118 -17.59 3.56 -4.67
C PHE A 118 -17.29 3.64 -6.18
N PRO A 119 -17.66 2.63 -6.99
CA PRO A 119 -17.16 2.47 -8.37
C PRO A 119 -17.48 3.64 -9.30
N ASN A 120 -18.59 4.32 -9.07
CA ASN A 120 -19.06 5.43 -9.90
C ASN A 120 -18.66 6.81 -9.37
N ARG A 121 -18.00 6.88 -8.22
CA ARG A 121 -17.53 8.16 -7.68
C ARG A 121 -16.48 8.75 -8.58
N VAL A 122 -16.60 10.05 -8.86
CA VAL A 122 -15.61 10.76 -9.66
C VAL A 122 -14.44 11.13 -8.76
N ILE A 123 -13.25 10.75 -9.20
CA ILE A 123 -11.96 11.12 -8.61
C ILE A 123 -11.27 12.03 -9.61
N MET A 124 -10.67 13.09 -9.13
CA MET A 124 -9.76 13.93 -9.90
C MET A 124 -8.36 13.76 -9.34
N PRO A 125 -7.47 13.02 -10.03
CA PRO A 125 -6.06 12.91 -9.63
C PRO A 125 -5.40 14.29 -9.59
N LEU A 126 -4.36 14.43 -8.77
CA LEU A 126 -3.60 15.66 -8.73
C LEU A 126 -2.87 15.90 -10.06
N PHE A 127 -2.38 14.82 -10.69
CA PHE A 127 -1.70 14.90 -11.98
C PHE A 127 -1.83 13.57 -12.75
N PRO A 128 -2.25 13.61 -14.04
CA PRO A 128 -2.95 14.72 -14.69
C PRO A 128 -4.35 14.92 -14.08
N PRO A 129 -4.87 16.15 -14.00
CA PRO A 129 -6.18 16.46 -13.38
C PRO A 129 -7.34 16.09 -14.31
N ILE A 130 -7.44 14.81 -14.66
CA ILE A 130 -8.49 14.26 -15.50
C ILE A 130 -9.53 13.58 -14.63
N PRO A 131 -10.76 14.11 -14.50
CA PRO A 131 -11.79 13.47 -13.69
C PRO A 131 -12.19 12.13 -14.31
N MET A 132 -12.17 11.09 -13.49
CA MET A 132 -12.58 9.74 -13.90
C MET A 132 -13.29 8.99 -12.78
N LYS A 133 -14.05 7.96 -13.14
CA LYS A 133 -14.72 7.11 -12.15
C LYS A 133 -13.67 6.31 -11.33
N ALA A 134 -13.94 6.11 -10.05
CA ALA A 134 -13.03 5.39 -9.14
C ALA A 134 -12.64 4.01 -9.68
N ARG A 135 -13.59 3.25 -10.24
CA ARG A 135 -13.28 1.95 -10.88
C ARG A 135 -12.27 2.08 -12.02
N THR A 136 -12.41 3.11 -12.87
CA THR A 136 -11.49 3.36 -13.98
C THR A 136 -10.12 3.75 -13.47
N PHE A 137 -10.08 4.64 -12.47
CA PHE A 137 -8.85 5.06 -11.82
C PHE A 137 -8.06 3.86 -11.29
N VAL A 138 -8.71 2.96 -10.53
CA VAL A 138 -8.07 1.77 -9.95
C VAL A 138 -7.58 0.80 -11.03
N MET A 139 -8.38 0.59 -12.10
CA MET A 139 -7.97 -0.28 -13.21
C MET A 139 -6.77 0.29 -13.97
N VAL A 140 -6.77 1.59 -14.25
CA VAL A 140 -5.65 2.27 -14.93
C VAL A 140 -4.38 2.18 -14.09
N PHE A 141 -4.46 2.54 -12.80
CA PHE A 141 -3.29 2.47 -11.92
C PHE A 141 -2.79 1.04 -11.72
N GLY A 142 -3.68 0.06 -11.56
CA GLY A 142 -3.28 -1.35 -11.49
C GLY A 142 -2.60 -1.84 -12.77
N ALA A 143 -3.10 -1.44 -13.94
CA ALA A 143 -2.50 -1.79 -15.22
C ALA A 143 -1.12 -1.11 -15.41
N LEU A 144 -0.99 0.16 -14.99
CA LEU A 144 0.30 0.88 -15.01
C LEU A 144 1.32 0.20 -14.08
N GLU A 145 0.92 -0.15 -12.85
CA GLU A 145 1.80 -0.86 -11.92
C GLU A 145 2.29 -2.20 -12.50
N LEU A 146 1.40 -2.95 -13.13
CA LEU A 146 1.78 -4.20 -13.79
C LEU A 146 2.73 -3.95 -14.96
N GLY A 147 2.39 -3.02 -15.84
CA GLY A 147 3.21 -2.70 -17.02
C GLY A 147 4.61 -2.21 -16.65
N LEU A 148 4.71 -1.26 -15.72
CA LEU A 148 5.97 -0.71 -15.25
C LEU A 148 6.79 -1.75 -14.47
N GLY A 149 6.12 -2.61 -13.68
CA GLY A 149 6.77 -3.71 -12.98
C GLY A 149 7.41 -4.72 -13.94
N LEU A 150 6.74 -5.04 -15.03
CA LEU A 150 7.29 -5.94 -16.06
C LEU A 150 8.44 -5.30 -16.85
N MET A 151 8.44 -3.98 -17.01
CA MET A 151 9.53 -3.25 -17.68
C MET A 151 10.80 -3.13 -16.81
N GLY A 152 10.70 -3.30 -15.50
CA GLY A 152 11.85 -3.44 -14.61
C GLY A 152 12.71 -2.20 -14.35
N SER A 153 12.27 -1.00 -14.74
CA SER A 153 13.18 0.15 -14.91
C SER A 153 13.07 1.30 -13.92
N SER A 154 12.17 1.25 -12.91
CA SER A 154 11.80 2.48 -12.21
C SER A 154 12.31 2.64 -10.77
N GLY A 155 12.93 1.61 -10.17
CA GLY A 155 13.27 1.64 -8.73
C GLY A 155 12.06 1.67 -7.79
N VAL A 156 10.83 1.67 -8.33
CA VAL A 156 9.57 1.62 -7.58
C VAL A 156 9.15 0.16 -7.38
N ALA A 157 8.61 -0.12 -6.21
CA ALA A 157 8.17 -1.48 -5.85
C ALA A 157 6.77 -1.80 -6.42
N HIS A 158 6.62 -1.81 -7.76
CA HIS A 158 5.35 -2.01 -8.45
C HIS A 158 4.62 -3.29 -8.02
N PHE A 159 5.34 -4.38 -7.86
CA PHE A 159 4.76 -5.65 -7.40
C PHE A 159 4.31 -5.61 -5.93
N ALA A 160 4.93 -4.78 -5.09
CA ALA A 160 4.41 -4.53 -3.75
C ALA A 160 3.05 -3.83 -3.79
N HIS A 161 2.86 -2.87 -4.70
CA HIS A 161 1.57 -2.19 -4.91
C HIS A 161 0.49 -3.18 -5.35
N LEU A 162 0.78 -4.02 -6.34
CA LEU A 162 -0.14 -5.07 -6.78
C LEU A 162 -0.42 -6.09 -5.67
N GLY A 163 0.60 -6.49 -4.91
CA GLY A 163 0.44 -7.33 -3.73
C GLY A 163 -0.48 -6.71 -2.68
N GLY A 164 -0.35 -5.41 -2.44
CA GLY A 164 -1.25 -4.64 -1.58
C GLY A 164 -2.70 -4.68 -2.06
N MET A 165 -2.94 -4.50 -3.37
CA MET A 165 -4.28 -4.62 -3.97
C MET A 165 -4.85 -6.03 -3.76
N VAL A 166 -4.05 -7.08 -3.97
CA VAL A 166 -4.48 -8.48 -3.74
C VAL A 166 -4.84 -8.69 -2.27
N GLY A 167 -4.02 -8.20 -1.33
CA GLY A 167 -4.31 -8.26 0.10
C GLY A 167 -5.62 -7.56 0.47
N GLY A 168 -5.86 -6.38 -0.08
CA GLY A 168 -7.12 -5.65 0.08
C GLY A 168 -8.32 -6.42 -0.48
N TRP A 169 -8.18 -7.02 -1.67
CA TRP A 169 -9.22 -7.84 -2.27
C TRP A 169 -9.56 -9.07 -1.41
N LEU A 170 -8.54 -9.79 -0.94
CA LEU A 170 -8.72 -10.95 -0.07
C LEU A 170 -9.43 -10.56 1.24
N MET A 171 -9.06 -9.42 1.83
CA MET A 171 -9.68 -8.95 3.07
C MET A 171 -11.17 -8.58 2.88
N ILE A 172 -11.53 -7.92 1.76
CA ILE A 172 -12.93 -7.65 1.42
C ILE A 172 -13.70 -8.95 1.20
N ARG A 173 -13.10 -9.93 0.49
CA ARG A 173 -13.70 -11.24 0.27
C ARG A 173 -13.91 -11.98 1.59
N TYR A 174 -12.95 -11.95 2.49
CA TYR A 174 -13.05 -12.52 3.83
C TYR A 174 -14.21 -11.88 4.61
N TRP A 175 -14.28 -10.55 4.65
CA TRP A 175 -15.34 -9.83 5.36
C TRP A 175 -16.74 -10.07 4.79
N ARG A 176 -16.87 -10.24 3.47
CA ARG A 176 -18.16 -10.57 2.83
C ARG A 176 -18.63 -11.99 3.12
N ARG A 177 -17.74 -12.94 3.42
CA ARG A 177 -18.07 -14.31 3.80
C ARG A 177 -18.42 -14.47 5.27
N GLN A 178 -17.85 -13.63 6.12
CA GLN A 178 -18.18 -13.55 7.54
C GLN A 178 -19.06 -12.32 7.74
N PRO A 179 -20.39 -12.48 7.89
CA PRO A 179 -21.25 -11.32 7.93
C PRO A 179 -21.08 -10.54 9.24
N PRO A 180 -20.39 -9.41 9.19
CA PRO A 180 -20.88 -8.25 9.86
C PRO A 180 -21.56 -7.27 8.90
N PHE A 181 -21.62 -7.63 7.59
CA PHE A 181 -22.53 -7.04 6.62
C PHE A 181 -23.76 -7.93 6.37
N GLY A 182 -23.96 -8.95 7.20
CA GLY A 182 -25.20 -9.71 7.25
C GLY A 182 -26.33 -8.75 7.55
N SER A 183 -27.30 -8.65 6.63
CA SER A 183 -28.59 -8.03 6.92
C SER A 183 -29.01 -8.43 8.32
N ARG A 184 -29.26 -7.46 9.20
CA ARG A 184 -30.12 -7.69 10.36
C ARG A 184 -31.40 -8.27 9.79
N ARG A 185 -31.57 -9.60 9.82
CA ARG A 185 -32.88 -10.20 9.72
C ARG A 185 -33.65 -9.62 10.90
N ARG A 186 -34.58 -8.72 10.60
CA ARG A 186 -35.66 -8.38 11.50
C ARG A 186 -36.56 -9.60 11.67
#